data_6f814f810397a1ac30a141f07755a152
#
_entry.id   6f814f810397a1ac30a141f07755a152
#
_cell.length_a   1.000
_cell.length_b   1.000
_cell.length_c   1.000
_cell.angle_alpha   90.00
_cell.angle_beta   90.00
_cell.angle_gamma   90.00
#
_symmetry.space_group_name_H-M   'P 1'
#
loop_
_entity.id
_entity.type
_entity.pdbx_description
1 polymer ?
#
loop_
_entity_poly.entity_id
_entity_poly.type
_entity_poly.pdbx_seq_one_letter_code
_entity_poly.pdbx_strand_id
1 'polypeptide(L)'
;ISACLVGSEMCIRDSISSLWEANMEVLDPEHSGIDLFEDDWKIYSRNSGKTGHRILDTGVVENSMVTDGCRIAGHVKHSILFSGVSVEEGAEIEDAVVMGGTVIKKGASVKHCIVAENVVIGENAVVGEMPKDGAGSVATIGSGVYIGDGAKVGPAAMIDQNVKDGEEQW
;
A
#
# COMPACT_ATOMS: atom_id res chain seq x y z
N ILE A 1 -28.02 0.29 25.99
CA ILE A 1 -27.31 1.27 25.15
C ILE A 1 -25.86 0.82 24.91
N SER A 2 -25.30 0.02 25.81
CA SER A 2 -23.90 -0.40 25.74
C SER A 2 -23.60 -1.50 24.71
N ALA A 3 -24.57 -2.30 24.34
CA ALA A 3 -24.33 -3.45 23.44
C ALA A 3 -24.23 -3.09 21.95
N CYS A 4 -24.79 -1.96 21.54
CA CYS A 4 -24.78 -1.55 20.14
C CYS A 4 -23.49 -0.83 19.70
N LEU A 5 -22.77 -0.23 20.64
CA LEU A 5 -21.52 0.50 20.37
C LEU A 5 -20.26 -0.38 20.42
N VAL A 6 -20.37 -1.60 20.94
CA VAL A 6 -19.23 -2.52 21.11
C VAL A 6 -19.26 -3.70 20.15
N GLY A 7 -20.37 -3.94 19.47
CA GLY A 7 -20.53 -5.25 18.85
C GLY A 7 -20.25 -5.33 17.35
N SER A 8 -20.67 -4.39 16.57
CA SER A 8 -20.73 -4.62 15.12
C SER A 8 -19.82 -3.73 14.30
N GLU A 9 -19.82 -2.45 14.54
CA GLU A 9 -19.00 -1.53 13.74
C GLU A 9 -17.52 -1.48 14.17
N MET A 10 -17.25 -1.68 15.45
CA MET A 10 -15.88 -1.71 15.95
C MET A 10 -15.11 -2.95 15.46
N CYS A 11 -15.78 -4.10 15.36
CA CYS A 11 -15.20 -5.32 14.80
C CYS A 11 -15.00 -5.26 13.26
N ILE A 12 -15.83 -4.51 12.55
CA ILE A 12 -15.72 -4.38 11.09
C ILE A 12 -14.48 -3.53 10.71
N ARG A 13 -14.10 -2.57 11.52
CA ARG A 13 -12.93 -1.71 11.27
C ARG A 13 -11.61 -2.28 11.79
N ASP A 14 -11.64 -3.37 12.51
CA ASP A 14 -10.45 -4.05 13.05
C ASP A 14 -9.88 -5.10 12.10
N SER A 15 -10.47 -5.32 10.94
CA SER A 15 -9.93 -6.26 9.95
C SER A 15 -8.94 -5.58 9.01
N ILE A 16 -7.97 -6.34 8.54
CA ILE A 16 -6.98 -5.91 7.53
C ILE A 16 -7.68 -5.42 6.27
N SER A 17 -8.72 -6.12 5.84
CA SER A 17 -9.53 -5.74 4.66
C SER A 17 -10.18 -4.37 4.87
N SER A 18 -10.74 -4.10 6.03
CA SER A 18 -11.37 -2.81 6.33
C SER A 18 -10.36 -1.66 6.38
N LEU A 19 -9.13 -1.92 6.82
CA LEU A 19 -8.06 -0.93 6.75
C LEU A 19 -7.70 -0.62 5.29
N TRP A 20 -7.61 -1.64 4.46
CA TRP A 20 -7.35 -1.48 3.04
C TRP A 20 -8.48 -0.71 2.35
N GLU A 21 -9.74 -1.13 2.55
CA GLU A 21 -10.94 -0.48 2.02
C GLU A 21 -11.02 0.99 2.40
N ALA A 22 -10.86 1.32 3.69
CA ALA A 22 -10.90 2.71 4.16
C ALA A 22 -9.79 3.60 3.55
N ASN A 23 -8.64 3.03 3.21
CA ASN A 23 -7.61 3.76 2.48
C ASN A 23 -7.97 3.92 1.00
N MET A 24 -8.50 2.89 0.35
CA MET A 24 -8.89 2.96 -1.06
C MET A 24 -10.08 3.91 -1.29
N GLU A 25 -11.04 3.96 -0.37
CA GLU A 25 -12.17 4.91 -0.40
C GLU A 25 -11.72 6.38 -0.52
N VAL A 26 -10.57 6.72 0.02
CA VAL A 26 -10.01 8.09 -0.08
C VAL A 26 -9.65 8.46 -1.53
N LEU A 27 -9.40 7.48 -2.38
CA LEU A 27 -9.13 7.70 -3.81
C LEU A 27 -10.40 7.97 -4.64
N ASP A 28 -11.57 7.73 -4.05
CA ASP A 28 -12.88 7.95 -4.69
C ASP A 28 -13.78 8.83 -3.80
N PRO A 29 -13.53 10.15 -3.75
CA PRO A 29 -14.29 11.07 -2.91
C PRO A 29 -15.77 11.17 -3.28
N GLU A 30 -16.15 10.86 -4.53
CA GLU A 30 -17.56 10.90 -4.96
C GLU A 30 -18.40 9.79 -4.27
N HIS A 31 -17.82 8.63 -4.02
CA HIS A 31 -18.50 7.51 -3.35
C HIS A 31 -18.30 7.51 -1.84
N SER A 32 -17.11 7.86 -1.36
CA SER A 32 -16.80 7.88 0.07
C SER A 32 -17.42 9.06 0.81
N GLY A 33 -17.68 10.17 0.11
CA GLY A 33 -18.12 11.43 0.71
C GLY A 33 -17.03 12.09 1.56
N ILE A 34 -15.77 11.67 1.45
CA ILE A 34 -14.61 12.25 2.14
C ILE A 34 -13.67 12.82 1.08
N ASP A 35 -13.60 14.14 1.00
CA ASP A 35 -12.62 14.85 0.18
C ASP A 35 -11.53 15.44 1.06
N LEU A 36 -10.31 14.90 0.99
CA LEU A 36 -9.15 15.40 1.74
C LEU A 36 -8.63 16.75 1.19
N PHE A 37 -9.07 17.17 0.02
CA PHE A 37 -8.67 18.40 -0.64
C PHE A 37 -9.70 19.52 -0.50
N GLU A 38 -10.74 19.31 0.33
CA GLU A 38 -11.77 20.31 0.57
C GLU A 38 -11.20 21.55 1.28
N ASP A 39 -11.37 22.73 0.67
CA ASP A 39 -10.80 23.97 1.19
C ASP A 39 -11.46 24.46 2.49
N ASP A 40 -12.74 24.14 2.67
CA ASP A 40 -13.53 24.57 3.82
C ASP A 40 -13.29 23.71 5.06
N TRP A 41 -12.80 22.47 4.89
CA TRP A 41 -12.49 21.56 5.97
C TRP A 41 -11.10 20.93 5.83
N LYS A 42 -10.09 21.71 6.14
CA LYS A 42 -8.69 21.27 6.01
C LYS A 42 -8.30 20.28 7.10
N ILE A 43 -7.90 19.10 6.69
CA ILE A 43 -7.32 18.06 7.57
C ILE A 43 -5.81 18.23 7.58
N TYR A 44 -5.26 18.57 8.75
CA TYR A 44 -3.82 18.73 8.93
C TYR A 44 -3.20 17.44 9.46
N SER A 45 -2.16 16.95 8.80
CA SER A 45 -1.35 15.85 9.27
C SER A 45 0.01 16.32 9.79
N ARG A 46 0.74 15.42 10.45
CA ARG A 46 2.11 15.71 10.88
C ARG A 46 3.00 15.92 9.66
N ASN A 47 3.72 17.04 9.62
CA ASN A 47 4.72 17.26 8.58
C ASN A 47 5.84 16.22 8.70
N SER A 48 6.09 15.48 7.63
CA SER A 48 7.14 14.46 7.55
C SER A 48 8.55 15.05 7.55
N GLY A 49 8.69 16.36 7.29
CA GLY A 49 9.98 17.03 7.13
C GLY A 49 10.75 16.57 5.88
N LYS A 50 10.12 15.80 5.01
CA LYS A 50 10.72 15.34 3.75
C LYS A 50 10.48 16.35 2.63
N THR A 51 11.30 16.26 1.59
CA THR A 51 11.11 17.07 0.36
C THR A 51 9.89 16.60 -0.41
N GLY A 52 9.39 17.40 -1.36
CA GLY A 52 8.31 16.98 -2.24
C GLY A 52 8.62 15.64 -2.94
N HIS A 53 7.59 14.94 -3.35
CA HIS A 53 7.74 13.71 -4.14
C HIS A 53 8.35 13.99 -5.51
N ARG A 54 9.03 13.00 -6.07
CA ARG A 54 9.66 13.07 -7.38
C ARG A 54 9.26 11.88 -8.25
N ILE A 55 8.58 12.14 -9.35
CA ILE A 55 8.32 11.16 -10.41
C ILE A 55 9.45 11.28 -11.42
N LEU A 56 10.11 10.16 -11.73
CA LEU A 56 11.22 10.07 -12.69
C LEU A 56 10.68 9.83 -14.11
N ASP A 57 11.55 9.89 -15.09
CA ASP A 57 11.18 9.82 -16.52
C ASP A 57 10.44 8.53 -16.91
N THR A 58 10.72 7.43 -16.21
CA THR A 58 10.06 6.12 -16.41
C THR A 58 8.86 5.92 -15.48
N GLY A 59 8.61 6.83 -14.54
CA GLY A 59 7.56 6.74 -13.55
C GLY A 59 6.19 7.11 -14.13
N VAL A 60 5.19 6.28 -13.89
CA VAL A 60 3.79 6.53 -14.25
C VAL A 60 2.94 6.41 -13.00
N VAL A 61 2.07 7.38 -12.75
CA VAL A 61 1.17 7.39 -11.60
C VAL A 61 -0.25 7.64 -12.10
N GLU A 62 -1.16 6.70 -11.79
CA GLU A 62 -2.56 6.74 -12.21
C GLU A 62 -3.47 6.59 -10.99
N ASN A 63 -4.44 7.49 -10.83
CA ASN A 63 -5.44 7.47 -9.76
C ASN A 63 -4.87 7.06 -8.38
N SER A 64 -3.81 7.73 -7.93
CA SER A 64 -3.07 7.33 -6.74
C SER A 64 -2.69 8.54 -5.88
N MET A 65 -2.63 8.34 -4.58
CA MET A 65 -2.19 9.36 -3.65
C MET A 65 -0.73 9.15 -3.28
N VAL A 66 0.10 10.16 -3.51
CA VAL A 66 1.54 10.12 -3.23
C VAL A 66 1.91 11.23 -2.28
N THR A 67 2.48 10.88 -1.13
CA THR A 67 2.89 11.85 -0.13
C THR A 67 4.36 12.29 -0.27
N ASP A 68 4.82 13.18 0.61
CA ASP A 68 6.16 13.78 0.55
C ASP A 68 7.30 12.76 0.59
N GLY A 69 8.39 13.10 -0.08
CA GLY A 69 9.62 12.32 -0.06
C GLY A 69 9.60 11.05 -0.89
N CYS A 70 8.52 10.76 -1.61
CA CYS A 70 8.44 9.61 -2.50
C CYS A 70 9.28 9.80 -3.76
N ARG A 71 9.87 8.71 -4.25
CA ARG A 71 10.63 8.65 -5.48
C ARG A 71 10.10 7.52 -6.36
N ILE A 72 9.55 7.86 -7.52
CA ILE A 72 8.82 6.89 -8.36
C ILE A 72 9.46 6.82 -9.74
N ALA A 73 9.99 5.64 -10.08
CA ALA A 73 10.50 5.28 -11.39
C ALA A 73 9.70 4.13 -12.03
N GLY A 74 8.82 3.48 -11.27
CA GLY A 74 7.93 2.40 -11.72
C GLY A 74 6.52 2.89 -12.03
N HIS A 75 5.61 1.95 -12.17
CA HIS A 75 4.19 2.19 -12.45
C HIS A 75 3.38 2.03 -11.15
N VAL A 76 2.60 3.06 -10.81
CA VAL A 76 1.72 3.09 -9.64
C VAL A 76 0.31 3.38 -10.08
N LYS A 77 -0.61 2.47 -9.77
CA LYS A 77 -2.01 2.58 -10.15
C LYS A 77 -2.92 2.29 -8.96
N HIS A 78 -3.94 3.14 -8.78
CA HIS A 78 -4.97 3.01 -7.75
C HIS A 78 -4.38 2.62 -6.38
N SER A 79 -3.40 3.39 -5.90
CA SER A 79 -2.61 3.04 -4.72
C SER A 79 -2.29 4.24 -3.86
N ILE A 80 -2.02 4.01 -2.59
CA ILE A 80 -1.61 5.06 -1.65
C ILE A 80 -0.17 4.81 -1.21
N LEU A 81 0.69 5.78 -1.48
CA LEU A 81 2.09 5.76 -1.07
C LEU A 81 2.35 6.78 0.04
N PHE A 82 2.69 6.28 1.22
CA PHE A 82 3.07 7.12 2.35
C PHE A 82 4.51 7.64 2.20
N SER A 83 4.89 8.50 3.11
CA SER A 83 6.05 9.36 2.97
C SER A 83 7.39 8.60 2.86
N GLY A 84 8.16 8.93 1.82
CA GLY A 84 9.48 8.39 1.59
C GLY A 84 9.53 7.00 0.97
N VAL A 85 8.46 6.57 0.34
CA VAL A 85 8.45 5.34 -0.47
C VAL A 85 9.31 5.52 -1.72
N SER A 86 10.12 4.51 -2.02
CA SER A 86 10.95 4.45 -3.24
C SER A 86 10.49 3.31 -4.12
N VAL A 87 10.12 3.63 -5.35
CA VAL A 87 9.68 2.67 -6.38
C VAL A 87 10.67 2.71 -7.53
N GLU A 88 11.38 1.61 -7.75
CA GLU A 88 12.41 1.51 -8.78
C GLU A 88 11.81 1.20 -10.16
N GLU A 89 12.66 1.30 -11.17
CA GLU A 89 12.30 1.12 -12.57
C GLU A 89 11.69 -0.25 -12.85
N GLY A 90 10.58 -0.28 -13.59
CA GLY A 90 9.89 -1.52 -13.96
C GLY A 90 9.11 -2.17 -12.82
N ALA A 91 9.11 -1.60 -11.62
CA ALA A 91 8.22 -2.06 -10.56
C ALA A 91 6.77 -1.65 -10.83
N GLU A 92 5.83 -2.52 -10.49
CA GLU A 92 4.40 -2.30 -10.64
C GLU A 92 3.70 -2.35 -9.29
N ILE A 93 2.90 -1.33 -8.99
CA ILE A 93 2.07 -1.26 -7.79
C ILE A 93 0.63 -1.03 -8.23
N GLU A 94 -0.29 -1.90 -7.81
CA GLU A 94 -1.70 -1.79 -8.14
C GLU A 94 -2.57 -2.18 -6.93
N ASP A 95 -3.59 -1.38 -6.62
CA ASP A 95 -4.52 -1.59 -5.50
C ASP A 95 -3.80 -1.78 -4.14
N ALA A 96 -2.75 -1.05 -3.88
CA ALA A 96 -1.91 -1.26 -2.70
C ALA A 96 -1.82 -0.03 -1.79
N VAL A 97 -1.73 -0.31 -0.49
CA VAL A 97 -1.38 0.68 0.53
C VAL A 97 0.06 0.43 0.97
N VAL A 98 0.97 1.35 0.66
CA VAL A 98 2.39 1.22 0.96
C VAL A 98 2.80 2.27 1.99
N MET A 99 3.16 1.82 3.19
CA MET A 99 3.53 2.71 4.29
C MET A 99 4.96 3.24 4.17
N GLY A 100 5.27 4.22 5.01
CA GLY A 100 6.45 5.06 4.87
C GLY A 100 7.80 4.33 4.91
N GLY A 101 8.77 4.86 4.15
CA GLY A 101 10.14 4.35 4.14
C GLY A 101 10.35 3.03 3.39
N THR A 102 9.32 2.49 2.78
CA THR A 102 9.37 1.24 2.02
C THR A 102 10.09 1.42 0.69
N VAL A 103 10.90 0.41 0.33
CA VAL A 103 11.64 0.35 -0.93
C VAL A 103 11.14 -0.82 -1.76
N ILE A 104 10.67 -0.53 -2.97
CA ILE A 104 10.21 -1.52 -3.94
C ILE A 104 11.23 -1.53 -5.07
N LYS A 105 11.99 -2.62 -5.17
CA LYS A 105 13.09 -2.76 -6.11
C LYS A 105 12.61 -3.06 -7.53
N LYS A 106 13.56 -3.02 -8.45
CA LYS A 106 13.36 -3.18 -9.88
C LYS A 106 12.55 -4.42 -10.24
N GLY A 107 11.53 -4.23 -11.08
CA GLY A 107 10.71 -5.31 -11.62
C GLY A 107 9.78 -6.01 -10.61
N ALA A 108 9.73 -5.56 -9.36
CA ALA A 108 8.83 -6.14 -8.37
C ALA A 108 7.37 -5.82 -8.69
N SER A 109 6.46 -6.74 -8.39
CA SER A 109 5.02 -6.60 -8.58
C SER A 109 4.30 -6.66 -7.24
N VAL A 110 3.57 -5.60 -6.90
CA VAL A 110 2.89 -5.43 -5.61
C VAL A 110 1.42 -5.16 -5.88
N LYS A 111 0.55 -6.14 -5.57
CA LYS A 111 -0.87 -6.07 -5.94
C LYS A 111 -1.78 -6.44 -4.78
N HIS A 112 -2.86 -5.68 -4.63
CA HIS A 112 -3.92 -5.91 -3.64
C HIS A 112 -3.38 -6.26 -2.25
N CYS A 113 -2.59 -5.35 -1.66
CA CYS A 113 -1.91 -5.61 -0.40
C CYS A 113 -1.71 -4.36 0.46
N ILE A 114 -1.38 -4.61 1.72
CA ILE A 114 -0.88 -3.60 2.65
C ILE A 114 0.58 -3.92 2.96
N VAL A 115 1.46 -2.98 2.69
CA VAL A 115 2.89 -3.06 3.01
C VAL A 115 3.18 -2.07 4.12
N ALA A 116 3.60 -2.56 5.29
CA ALA A 116 3.89 -1.73 6.44
C ALA A 116 5.19 -0.92 6.28
N GLU A 117 5.60 -0.21 7.32
CA GLU A 117 6.73 0.71 7.27
C GLU A 117 8.09 0.01 7.13
N ASN A 118 9.01 0.67 6.41
CA ASN A 118 10.42 0.26 6.28
C ASN A 118 10.61 -1.16 5.72
N VAL A 119 9.71 -1.60 4.89
CA VAL A 119 9.81 -2.88 4.17
C VAL A 119 10.71 -2.71 2.94
N VAL A 120 11.46 -3.77 2.62
CA VAL A 120 12.21 -3.85 1.36
C VAL A 120 11.68 -5.03 0.55
N ILE A 121 11.13 -4.74 -0.63
CA ILE A 121 10.69 -5.75 -1.59
C ILE A 121 11.79 -5.91 -2.64
N GLY A 122 12.30 -7.12 -2.76
CA GLY A 122 13.42 -7.48 -3.62
C GLY A 122 13.13 -7.39 -5.11
N GLU A 123 14.16 -7.54 -5.92
CA GLU A 123 14.04 -7.47 -7.38
C GLU A 123 13.16 -8.62 -7.92
N ASN A 124 12.25 -8.29 -8.83
CA ASN A 124 11.31 -9.24 -9.45
C ASN A 124 10.48 -10.06 -8.43
N ALA A 125 10.39 -9.61 -7.19
CA ALA A 125 9.52 -10.24 -6.20
C ALA A 125 8.04 -9.95 -6.53
N VAL A 126 7.16 -10.88 -6.18
CA VAL A 126 5.72 -10.77 -6.39
C VAL A 126 5.03 -10.81 -5.05
N VAL A 127 4.26 -9.77 -4.73
CA VAL A 127 3.50 -9.66 -3.47
C VAL A 127 2.03 -9.47 -3.79
N GLY A 128 1.22 -10.41 -3.34
CA GLY A 128 -0.22 -10.41 -3.57
C GLY A 128 -0.62 -10.71 -5.01
N GLU A 129 -1.90 -10.78 -5.24
CA GLU A 129 -2.52 -11.01 -6.56
C GLU A 129 -3.85 -10.27 -6.64
N MET A 130 -4.18 -9.76 -7.81
CA MET A 130 -5.49 -9.14 -8.03
C MET A 130 -6.61 -10.17 -7.87
N PRO A 131 -7.65 -9.89 -7.07
CA PRO A 131 -8.75 -10.81 -6.88
C PRO A 131 -9.54 -11.03 -8.18
N LYS A 132 -9.86 -12.28 -8.49
CA LYS A 132 -10.58 -12.65 -9.72
C LYS A 132 -12.04 -12.23 -9.71
N ASP A 133 -12.64 -12.12 -8.52
CA ASP A 133 -14.08 -11.85 -8.33
C ASP A 133 -14.35 -10.55 -7.53
N GLY A 134 -13.36 -9.66 -7.44
CA GLY A 134 -13.51 -8.36 -6.76
C GLY A 134 -13.57 -8.42 -5.22
N ALA A 135 -13.63 -9.61 -4.64
CA ALA A 135 -13.62 -9.84 -3.19
C ALA A 135 -12.46 -10.79 -2.84
N GLY A 136 -11.27 -10.26 -2.74
CA GLY A 136 -10.08 -11.02 -2.37
C GLY A 136 -9.57 -10.66 -0.98
N SER A 137 -8.89 -11.58 -0.34
CA SER A 137 -8.19 -11.27 0.90
C SER A 137 -6.90 -10.48 0.60
N VAL A 138 -6.66 -9.45 1.37
CA VAL A 138 -5.54 -8.54 1.23
C VAL A 138 -4.27 -9.19 1.78
N ALA A 139 -3.20 -9.24 1.00
CA ALA A 139 -1.89 -9.67 1.51
C ALA A 139 -1.30 -8.58 2.44
N THR A 140 -0.60 -8.98 3.48
CA THR A 140 -0.06 -8.04 4.47
C THR A 140 1.39 -8.33 4.77
N ILE A 141 2.23 -7.31 4.66
CA ILE A 141 3.64 -7.39 5.00
C ILE A 141 3.90 -6.52 6.24
N GLY A 142 4.46 -7.13 7.27
CA GLY A 142 4.80 -6.47 8.53
C GLY A 142 5.97 -5.49 8.42
N SER A 143 6.10 -4.61 9.41
CA SER A 143 7.13 -3.55 9.41
C SER A 143 8.55 -4.11 9.46
N GLY A 144 9.44 -3.51 8.68
CA GLY A 144 10.86 -3.87 8.66
C GLY A 144 11.19 -5.21 8.01
N VAL A 145 10.22 -5.85 7.38
CA VAL A 145 10.40 -7.12 6.69
C VAL A 145 11.18 -6.93 5.39
N TYR A 146 12.06 -7.88 5.09
CA TYR A 146 12.73 -8.04 3.81
C TYR A 146 12.08 -9.17 3.02
N ILE A 147 11.57 -8.87 1.84
CA ILE A 147 11.12 -9.87 0.85
C ILE A 147 12.26 -10.06 -0.14
N GLY A 148 12.75 -11.27 -0.25
CA GLY A 148 13.90 -11.61 -1.08
C GLY A 148 13.69 -11.41 -2.57
N ASP A 149 14.79 -11.38 -3.33
CA ASP A 149 14.72 -11.22 -4.77
C ASP A 149 14.02 -12.43 -5.41
N GLY A 150 13.04 -12.20 -6.28
CA GLY A 150 12.26 -13.24 -6.93
C GLY A 150 11.31 -14.02 -6.01
N ALA A 151 11.18 -13.63 -4.75
CA ALA A 151 10.26 -14.28 -3.81
C ALA A 151 8.79 -14.03 -4.21
N LYS A 152 7.92 -14.96 -3.82
CA LYS A 152 6.48 -14.83 -4.07
C LYS A 152 5.69 -14.92 -2.77
N VAL A 153 4.86 -13.94 -2.56
CA VAL A 153 3.91 -13.87 -1.45
C VAL A 153 2.50 -13.95 -2.03
N GLY A 154 1.77 -14.98 -1.65
CA GLY A 154 0.41 -15.22 -2.15
C GLY A 154 -0.63 -14.22 -1.65
N PRO A 155 -1.84 -14.26 -2.24
CA PRO A 155 -2.96 -13.49 -1.75
C PRO A 155 -3.35 -13.94 -0.34
N ALA A 156 -3.76 -13.02 0.51
CA ALA A 156 -4.10 -13.27 1.92
C ALA A 156 -2.93 -13.69 2.84
N ALA A 157 -1.72 -13.78 2.34
CA ALA A 157 -0.57 -14.09 3.19
C ALA A 157 -0.30 -12.95 4.19
N MET A 158 0.06 -13.34 5.41
CA MET A 158 0.46 -12.41 6.48
C MET A 158 1.91 -12.68 6.83
N ILE A 159 2.80 -11.80 6.39
CA ILE A 159 4.25 -11.96 6.51
C ILE A 159 4.78 -11.02 7.59
N ASP A 160 5.31 -11.57 8.66
CA ASP A 160 5.93 -10.84 9.78
C ASP A 160 7.45 -11.12 9.92
N GLN A 161 8.01 -11.97 9.06
CA GLN A 161 9.41 -12.34 9.04
C GLN A 161 10.00 -12.21 7.63
N ASN A 162 11.32 -12.11 7.57
CA ASN A 162 12.01 -12.00 6.29
C ASN A 162 11.80 -13.27 5.44
N VAL A 163 11.50 -13.04 4.17
CA VAL A 163 11.36 -14.08 3.14
C VAL A 163 12.65 -14.14 2.33
N LYS A 164 13.20 -15.32 2.13
CA LYS A 164 14.45 -15.49 1.38
C LYS A 164 14.25 -15.34 -0.12
N ASP A 165 15.36 -15.17 -0.83
CA ASP A 165 15.35 -15.08 -2.27
C ASP A 165 14.73 -16.33 -2.91
N GLY A 166 13.77 -16.11 -3.82
CA GLY A 166 13.06 -17.19 -4.53
C GLY A 166 12.12 -18.04 -3.68
N GLU A 167 11.92 -17.70 -2.41
CA GLU A 167 11.00 -18.40 -1.51
C GLU A 167 9.53 -18.07 -1.86
N GLU A 168 8.64 -19.04 -1.69
CA GLU A 168 7.20 -18.84 -1.87
C GLU A 168 6.48 -18.98 -0.52
N GLN A 169 5.63 -17.99 -0.19
CA GLN A 169 4.80 -17.94 1.02
C GLN A 169 3.33 -17.76 0.61
N TRP A 170 2.45 -18.64 1.13
CA TRP A 170 1.03 -18.66 0.77
C TRP A 170 0.12 -18.52 1.99
#